data_ffc59728dafb31518053baddd559e024
#
_entry.id   ffc59728dafb31518053baddd559e024
#
_cell.length_a   1.000
_cell.length_b   1.000
_cell.length_c   1.000
_cell.angle_alpha   90.00
_cell.angle_beta   90.00
_cell.angle_gamma   90.00
#
_symmetry.space_group_name_H-M   'P 1'
#
loop_
_entity.id
_entity.type
_entity.pdbx_description
1 polymer ?
#
loop_
_entity_poly.entity_id
_entity_poly.type
_entity_poly.pdbx_seq_one_letter_code
_entity_poly.pdbx_strand_id
1 'polypeptide(L)'
;MKFYITGTRRGLGKALSEKYDVVDNLNEADVFINCKHDGFTQVHMLYEAAKLNKKIINIGSAGSDWTKGHKPAYKYGIEKKALRDVNDQLYYEGVDTCIINFGFFDSERVADIDRPKMSIEYCISIIEWILKQPHRIKEITVCP
;
A
#
# COMPACT_ATOMS: atom_id res chain seq x y z
N MET A 1 -3.98 -16.59 -9.70
CA MET A 1 -4.39 -15.31 -9.08
C MET A 1 -3.81 -14.18 -9.91
N LYS A 2 -4.65 -13.27 -10.34
CA LYS A 2 -4.27 -12.12 -11.18
C LYS A 2 -4.22 -10.85 -10.37
N PHE A 3 -3.21 -10.04 -10.63
CA PHE A 3 -2.94 -8.81 -9.86
C PHE A 3 -3.05 -7.58 -10.75
N TYR A 4 -3.70 -6.55 -10.26
CA TYR A 4 -3.55 -5.20 -10.77
C TYR A 4 -2.69 -4.41 -9.79
N ILE A 5 -1.58 -3.86 -10.27
CA ILE A 5 -0.58 -3.18 -9.44
C ILE A 5 -0.31 -1.80 -10.00
N THR A 6 -0.42 -0.77 -9.18
CA THR A 6 -0.03 0.58 -9.56
C THR A 6 1.43 0.85 -9.18
N GLY A 7 2.10 1.77 -9.89
CA GLY A 7 3.48 2.15 -9.56
C GLY A 7 4.54 1.12 -9.93
N THR A 8 4.39 0.47 -11.07
CA THR A 8 5.26 -0.65 -11.49
C THR A 8 6.59 -0.24 -12.14
N ARG A 9 6.86 1.04 -12.25
CA ARG A 9 8.08 1.53 -12.93
C ARG A 9 9.35 1.39 -12.09
N ARG A 10 9.23 1.38 -10.76
CA ARG A 10 10.37 1.34 -9.84
C ARG A 10 9.95 0.84 -8.45
N GLY A 11 10.96 0.55 -7.62
CA GLY A 11 10.77 0.20 -6.22
C GLY A 11 9.94 -1.04 -6.00
N LEU A 12 9.12 -1.02 -4.96
CA LEU A 12 8.27 -2.14 -4.55
C LEU A 12 7.29 -2.56 -5.66
N GLY A 13 6.64 -1.60 -6.29
CA GLY A 13 5.68 -1.88 -7.37
C GLY A 13 6.31 -2.61 -8.54
N LYS A 14 7.55 -2.24 -8.92
CA LYS A 14 8.30 -2.94 -9.97
C LYS A 14 8.60 -4.39 -9.55
N ALA A 15 9.13 -4.58 -8.37
CA ALA A 15 9.47 -5.91 -7.86
C ALA A 15 8.24 -6.83 -7.79
N LEU A 16 7.10 -6.30 -7.35
CA LEU A 16 5.83 -7.03 -7.34
C LEU A 16 5.36 -7.39 -8.76
N SER A 17 5.51 -6.46 -9.71
CA SER A 17 5.10 -6.72 -11.10
C SER A 17 5.95 -7.77 -11.80
N GLU A 18 7.19 -7.94 -11.39
CA GLU A 18 8.08 -8.98 -11.91
C GLU A 18 7.78 -10.35 -11.30
N LYS A 19 7.15 -10.37 -10.14
CA LYS A 19 6.86 -11.61 -9.39
C LYS A 19 5.48 -12.19 -9.70
N TYR A 20 4.49 -11.36 -9.94
CA TYR A 20 3.10 -11.78 -10.05
C TYR A 20 2.58 -11.72 -11.49
N ASP A 21 1.48 -12.44 -11.75
CA ASP A 21 0.73 -12.36 -13.00
C ASP A 21 -0.10 -11.07 -13.02
N VAL A 22 0.43 -10.04 -13.68
CA VAL A 22 -0.14 -8.69 -13.69
C VAL A 22 -1.04 -8.50 -14.90
N VAL A 23 -2.23 -7.94 -14.64
CA VAL A 23 -3.18 -7.53 -15.66
C VAL A 23 -3.23 -6.01 -15.78
N ASP A 24 -3.64 -5.51 -16.94
CA ASP A 24 -3.70 -4.07 -17.24
C ASP A 24 -5.01 -3.41 -16.81
N ASN A 25 -5.99 -4.21 -16.42
CA ASN A 25 -7.32 -3.73 -16.06
C ASN A 25 -7.72 -4.21 -14.67
N LEU A 26 -8.11 -3.29 -13.83
CA LEU A 26 -8.56 -3.58 -12.46
C LEU A 26 -9.73 -4.58 -12.44
N ASN A 27 -10.64 -4.52 -13.41
CA ASN A 27 -11.78 -5.44 -13.46
C ASN A 27 -11.36 -6.90 -13.62
N GLU A 28 -10.23 -7.17 -14.27
CA GLU A 28 -9.73 -8.52 -14.54
C GLU A 28 -8.92 -9.11 -13.37
N ALA A 29 -8.58 -8.29 -12.37
CA ALA A 29 -7.75 -8.71 -11.26
C ALA A 29 -8.56 -9.40 -10.16
N ASP A 30 -7.91 -10.32 -9.47
CA ASP A 30 -8.39 -10.89 -8.21
C ASP A 30 -7.94 -10.03 -7.02
N VAL A 31 -6.73 -9.47 -7.12
CA VAL A 31 -6.10 -8.65 -6.10
C VAL A 31 -5.65 -7.32 -6.69
N PHE A 32 -5.94 -6.23 -5.99
CA PHE A 32 -5.40 -4.91 -6.29
C PHE A 32 -4.35 -4.52 -5.27
N ILE A 33 -3.14 -4.22 -5.73
CA ILE A 33 -2.08 -3.65 -4.90
C ILE A 33 -1.93 -2.17 -5.23
N ASN A 34 -2.38 -1.33 -4.33
CA ASN A 34 -2.47 0.12 -4.45
C ASN A 34 -1.16 0.76 -3.98
N CYS A 35 -0.16 0.78 -4.86
CA CYS A 35 1.21 1.09 -4.51
C CYS A 35 1.67 2.51 -4.93
N LYS A 36 1.12 3.06 -6.01
CA LYS A 36 1.58 4.35 -6.54
C LYS A 36 1.11 5.51 -5.67
N HIS A 37 2.05 6.19 -5.03
CA HIS A 37 1.79 7.44 -4.32
C HIS A 37 1.86 8.64 -5.28
N ASP A 38 0.76 9.36 -5.39
CA ASP A 38 0.65 10.61 -6.15
C ASP A 38 -0.54 11.40 -5.60
N GLY A 39 -0.29 12.36 -4.69
CA GLY A 39 -1.35 13.10 -4.02
C GLY A 39 -2.34 12.17 -3.34
N PHE A 40 -3.62 12.34 -3.60
CA PHE A 40 -4.69 11.51 -3.09
C PHE A 40 -5.11 10.38 -4.06
N THR A 41 -4.31 10.09 -5.06
CA THR A 41 -4.65 9.06 -6.08
C THR A 41 -4.91 7.70 -5.47
N GLN A 42 -4.15 7.30 -4.44
CA GLN A 42 -4.39 6.02 -3.76
C GLN A 42 -5.78 5.98 -3.10
N VAL A 43 -6.26 7.09 -2.55
CA VAL A 43 -7.61 7.19 -1.97
C VAL A 43 -8.66 6.97 -3.05
N HIS A 44 -8.53 7.64 -4.19
CA HIS A 44 -9.48 7.49 -5.30
C HIS A 44 -9.49 6.08 -5.86
N MET A 45 -8.32 5.47 -6.03
CA MET A 45 -8.19 4.09 -6.51
C MET A 45 -8.78 3.08 -5.52
N LEU A 46 -8.63 3.32 -4.23
CA LEU A 46 -9.23 2.48 -3.20
C LEU A 46 -10.75 2.49 -3.30
N TYR A 47 -11.37 3.67 -3.45
CA TYR A 47 -12.82 3.76 -3.63
C TYR A 47 -13.29 3.03 -4.90
N GLU A 48 -12.57 3.15 -6.00
CA GLU A 48 -12.92 2.46 -7.24
C GLU A 48 -12.83 0.93 -7.09
N ALA A 49 -11.75 0.44 -6.48
CA ALA A 49 -11.57 -0.99 -6.26
C ALA A 49 -12.60 -1.57 -5.29
N ALA A 50 -13.01 -0.80 -4.28
CA ALA A 50 -14.01 -1.22 -3.31
C ALA A 50 -15.37 -1.56 -3.96
N LYS A 51 -15.72 -0.89 -5.06
CA LYS A 51 -16.95 -1.14 -5.81
C LYS A 51 -16.93 -2.48 -6.55
N LEU A 52 -15.74 -3.06 -6.77
CA LEU A 52 -15.54 -4.23 -7.61
C LEU A 52 -15.38 -5.53 -6.81
N ASN A 53 -15.56 -5.49 -5.51
CA ASN A 53 -15.44 -6.65 -4.61
C ASN A 53 -14.09 -7.38 -4.78
N LYS A 54 -13.00 -6.64 -4.86
CA LYS A 54 -11.64 -7.18 -4.97
C LYS A 54 -10.97 -7.27 -3.59
N LYS A 55 -9.98 -8.16 -3.46
CA LYS A 55 -9.03 -8.07 -2.35
C LYS A 55 -8.08 -6.91 -2.60
N ILE A 56 -7.96 -6.02 -1.64
CA ILE A 56 -7.19 -4.77 -1.79
C ILE A 56 -6.08 -4.71 -0.76
N ILE A 57 -4.87 -4.43 -1.23
CA ILE A 57 -3.71 -4.15 -0.36
C ILE A 57 -3.21 -2.75 -0.68
N ASN A 58 -3.35 -1.85 0.29
CA ASN A 58 -2.87 -0.48 0.18
C ASN A 58 -1.47 -0.37 0.77
N ILE A 59 -0.54 0.18 0.01
CA ILE A 59 0.80 0.47 0.50
C ILE A 59 0.79 1.85 1.16
N GLY A 60 0.68 1.84 2.46
CA GLY A 60 0.68 3.01 3.31
C GLY A 60 2.08 3.41 3.77
N SER A 61 2.14 4.19 4.83
CA SER A 61 3.40 4.65 5.40
C SER A 61 3.27 4.84 6.91
N ALA A 62 4.31 4.46 7.65
CA ALA A 62 4.45 4.82 9.06
C ALA A 62 4.47 6.35 9.28
N GLY A 63 4.83 7.12 8.24
CA GLY A 63 4.74 8.57 8.24
C GLY A 63 3.33 9.13 8.45
N SER A 64 2.30 8.32 8.26
CA SER A 64 0.92 8.72 8.56
C SER A 64 0.69 9.02 10.05
N ASP A 65 1.52 8.48 10.95
CA ASP A 65 1.45 8.77 12.38
C ASP A 65 2.06 10.13 12.76
N TRP A 66 2.82 10.74 11.85
CA TRP A 66 3.59 11.95 12.12
C TRP A 66 2.92 13.25 11.65
N THR A 67 1.61 13.21 11.44
CA THR A 67 0.87 14.37 10.93
C THR A 67 0.68 15.47 11.97
N LYS A 68 0.68 15.10 13.25
CA LYS A 68 0.48 16.04 14.36
C LYS A 68 1.81 16.65 14.82
N GLY A 69 1.90 17.97 14.91
CA GLY A 69 3.06 18.67 15.41
C GLY A 69 4.30 18.59 14.53
N HIS A 70 4.16 18.07 13.31
CA HIS A 70 5.22 17.99 12.32
C HIS A 70 5.23 19.23 11.42
N LYS A 71 6.19 19.34 10.50
CA LYS A 71 6.30 20.50 9.62
C LYS A 71 4.97 20.81 8.94
N PRO A 72 4.56 22.11 8.88
CA PRO A 72 3.24 22.50 8.36
C PRO A 72 2.93 22.05 6.93
N ALA A 73 3.93 21.75 6.12
CA ALA A 73 3.78 21.35 4.72
C ALA A 73 4.02 19.85 4.49
N TYR A 74 3.88 19.00 5.49
CA TYR A 74 4.13 17.56 5.33
C TYR A 74 2.94 16.86 4.64
N LYS A 75 2.78 17.14 3.36
CA LYS A 75 1.68 16.61 2.53
C LYS A 75 1.66 15.09 2.47
N TYR A 76 2.82 14.46 2.34
CA TYR A 76 2.94 13.01 2.24
C TYR A 76 2.26 12.29 3.41
N GLY A 77 2.55 12.71 4.63
CA GLY A 77 1.93 12.13 5.83
C GLY A 77 0.41 12.29 5.84
N ILE A 78 -0.08 13.47 5.44
CA ILE A 78 -1.52 13.76 5.35
C ILE A 78 -2.18 12.86 4.30
N GLU A 79 -1.58 12.72 3.13
CA GLU A 79 -2.10 11.91 2.04
C GLU A 79 -2.12 10.42 2.42
N LYS A 80 -1.08 9.93 3.10
CA LYS A 80 -1.02 8.56 3.61
C LYS A 80 -1.99 8.33 4.76
N LYS A 81 -2.21 9.35 5.61
CA LYS A 81 -3.21 9.26 6.67
C LYS A 81 -4.63 9.19 6.09
N ALA A 82 -4.92 9.96 5.05
CA ALA A 82 -6.21 9.89 4.36
C ALA A 82 -6.46 8.48 3.81
N LEU A 83 -5.46 7.85 3.20
CA LEU A 83 -5.55 6.47 2.72
C LEU A 83 -5.85 5.50 3.88
N ARG A 84 -5.16 5.68 5.01
CA ARG A 84 -5.36 4.86 6.21
C ARG A 84 -6.78 4.99 6.76
N ASP A 85 -7.30 6.21 6.83
CA ASP A 85 -8.64 6.48 7.34
C ASP A 85 -9.72 5.88 6.41
N VAL A 86 -9.56 5.99 5.10
CA VAL A 86 -10.48 5.39 4.13
C VAL A 86 -10.43 3.86 4.18
N ASN A 87 -9.23 3.27 4.29
CA ASN A 87 -9.10 1.83 4.48
C ASN A 87 -9.86 1.37 5.73
N ASP A 88 -9.71 2.09 6.83
CA ASP A 88 -10.38 1.77 8.10
C ASP A 88 -11.90 1.76 7.93
N GLN A 89 -12.46 2.81 7.34
CA GLN A 89 -13.89 2.93 7.07
C GLN A 89 -14.40 1.78 6.20
N LEU A 90 -13.76 1.55 5.06
CA LEU A 90 -14.19 0.52 4.11
C LEU A 90 -14.06 -0.90 4.69
N TYR A 91 -13.04 -1.15 5.49
CA TYR A 91 -12.89 -2.42 6.20
C TYR A 91 -14.12 -2.71 7.07
N TYR A 92 -14.58 -1.74 7.84
CA TYR A 92 -15.78 -1.91 8.69
C TYR A 92 -17.09 -1.95 7.89
N GLU A 93 -17.10 -1.48 6.67
CA GLU A 93 -18.20 -1.66 5.72
C GLU A 93 -18.21 -3.04 5.04
N GLY A 94 -17.23 -3.90 5.32
CA GLY A 94 -17.16 -5.26 4.81
C GLY A 94 -16.26 -5.45 3.59
N VAL A 95 -15.56 -4.40 3.14
CA VAL A 95 -14.61 -4.51 2.03
C VAL A 95 -13.37 -5.29 2.47
N ASP A 96 -12.89 -6.19 1.62
CA ASP A 96 -11.64 -6.93 1.88
C ASP A 96 -10.44 -6.05 1.55
N THR A 97 -10.14 -5.12 2.43
CA THR A 97 -9.06 -4.14 2.29
C THR A 97 -8.13 -4.16 3.48
N CYS A 98 -6.83 -4.14 3.21
CA CYS A 98 -5.75 -4.07 4.18
C CYS A 98 -4.85 -2.90 3.85
N ILE A 99 -4.34 -2.21 4.86
CA ILE A 99 -3.26 -1.24 4.67
C ILE A 99 -2.00 -1.71 5.38
N ILE A 100 -0.86 -1.60 4.71
CA ILE A 100 0.45 -1.87 5.28
C ILE A 100 1.17 -0.53 5.43
N ASN A 101 1.38 -0.10 6.66
CA ASN A 101 2.12 1.13 6.95
C ASN A 101 3.60 0.78 7.07
N PHE A 102 4.32 0.86 5.96
CA PHE A 102 5.76 0.62 5.95
C PHE A 102 6.54 1.82 6.46
N GLY A 103 7.53 1.57 7.32
CA GLY A 103 8.64 2.47 7.56
C GLY A 103 9.58 2.49 6.37
N PHE A 104 10.81 2.95 6.55
CA PHE A 104 11.77 3.01 5.44
C PHE A 104 12.10 1.63 4.90
N PHE A 105 11.93 1.45 3.59
CA PHE A 105 12.43 0.30 2.87
C PHE A 105 13.32 0.76 1.71
N ASP A 106 14.18 -0.14 1.23
CA ASP A 106 15.23 0.17 0.27
C ASP A 106 14.68 0.46 -1.12
N SER A 107 14.38 1.73 -1.36
CA SER A 107 13.89 2.25 -2.63
C SER A 107 14.68 3.49 -3.05
N GLU A 108 14.60 3.85 -4.33
CA GLU A 108 15.27 5.04 -4.86
C GLU A 108 14.87 6.32 -4.13
N ARG A 109 13.62 6.43 -3.69
CA ARG A 109 13.08 7.61 -2.99
C ARG A 109 13.84 7.92 -1.71
N VAL A 110 14.33 6.91 -1.00
CA VAL A 110 15.01 7.05 0.30
C VAL A 110 16.49 6.70 0.24
N ALA A 111 17.07 6.64 -0.98
CA ALA A 111 18.48 6.31 -1.17
C ALA A 111 19.43 7.21 -0.38
N ASP A 112 19.11 8.50 -0.26
CA ASP A 112 19.93 9.50 0.42
C ASP A 112 19.68 9.57 1.94
N ILE A 113 18.74 8.78 2.46
CA ILE A 113 18.42 8.77 3.89
C ILE A 113 19.34 7.76 4.58
N ASP A 114 20.16 8.25 5.53
CA ASP A 114 21.05 7.41 6.35
C ASP A 114 20.31 6.90 7.60
N ARG A 115 19.48 5.90 7.40
CA ARG A 115 18.74 5.20 8.45
C ARG A 115 18.56 3.74 8.08
N PRO A 116 18.32 2.85 9.06
CA PRO A 116 17.96 1.46 8.74
C PRO A 116 16.79 1.38 7.79
N LYS A 117 16.86 0.45 6.84
CA LYS A 117 15.83 0.22 5.83
C LYS A 117 15.53 -1.27 5.74
N MET A 118 14.26 -1.61 5.55
CA MET A 118 13.85 -2.96 5.23
C MET A 118 14.18 -3.27 3.76
N SER A 119 14.49 -4.53 3.45
CA SER A 119 14.64 -4.94 2.06
C SER A 119 13.29 -4.98 1.35
N ILE A 120 13.30 -4.82 0.02
CA ILE A 120 12.09 -4.99 -0.80
C ILE A 120 11.56 -6.42 -0.68
N GLU A 121 12.44 -7.42 -0.64
CA GLU A 121 12.08 -8.83 -0.45
C GLU A 121 11.31 -9.05 0.85
N TYR A 122 11.73 -8.38 1.93
CA TYR A 122 11.01 -8.44 3.19
C TYR A 122 9.61 -7.83 3.08
N CYS A 123 9.50 -6.66 2.44
CA CYS A 123 8.18 -6.04 2.20
C CYS A 123 7.25 -6.95 1.39
N ILE A 124 7.78 -7.63 0.38
CA ILE A 124 7.04 -8.62 -0.41
C ILE A 124 6.59 -9.78 0.47
N SER A 125 7.44 -10.26 1.37
CA SER A 125 7.09 -11.36 2.28
C SER A 125 5.90 -11.02 3.19
N ILE A 126 5.77 -9.76 3.60
CA ILE A 126 4.62 -9.29 4.38
C ILE A 126 3.34 -9.33 3.52
N ILE A 127 3.42 -8.87 2.28
CA ILE A 127 2.30 -8.93 1.33
C ILE A 127 1.86 -10.38 1.12
N GLU A 128 2.80 -11.28 0.88
CA GLU A 128 2.52 -12.72 0.71
C GLU A 128 1.87 -13.33 1.94
N TRP A 129 2.36 -12.95 3.12
CA TRP A 129 1.77 -13.42 4.36
C TRP A 129 0.30 -13.00 4.48
N ILE A 130 -0.02 -11.73 4.15
CA ILE A 130 -1.40 -11.22 4.15
C ILE A 130 -2.27 -12.01 3.18
N LEU A 131 -1.77 -12.27 1.98
CA LEU A 131 -2.51 -13.01 0.95
C LEU A 131 -2.87 -14.43 1.37
N LYS A 132 -2.09 -15.04 2.25
CA LYS A 132 -2.29 -16.40 2.75
C LYS A 132 -3.21 -16.50 3.96
N GLN A 133 -3.61 -15.36 4.56
CA GLN A 133 -4.44 -15.40 5.76
C GLN A 133 -5.88 -15.79 5.43
N PRO A 134 -6.52 -16.63 6.27
CA PRO A 134 -7.90 -17.04 6.06
C PRO A 134 -8.92 -15.97 6.45
N HIS A 135 -8.49 -14.94 7.17
CA HIS A 135 -9.34 -13.85 7.65
C HIS A 135 -8.83 -12.50 7.14
N ARG A 136 -9.71 -11.52 7.11
CA ARG A 136 -9.35 -10.15 6.73
C ARG A 136 -8.42 -9.53 7.77
N ILE A 137 -7.40 -8.85 7.30
CA ILE A 137 -6.49 -8.05 8.12
C ILE A 137 -6.72 -6.59 7.76
N LYS A 138 -7.06 -5.78 8.74
CA LYS A 138 -7.32 -4.36 8.52
C LYS A 138 -6.04 -3.56 8.29
N GLU A 139 -5.05 -3.76 9.13
CA GLU A 139 -3.86 -2.91 9.17
C GLU A 139 -2.67 -3.62 9.79
N ILE A 140 -1.50 -3.37 9.22
CA ILE A 140 -0.21 -3.77 9.79
C ILE A 140 0.75 -2.58 9.68
N THR A 141 1.51 -2.31 10.73
CA THR A 141 2.63 -1.35 10.68
C THR A 141 3.94 -2.11 10.86
N VAL A 142 4.87 -1.90 9.95
CA VAL A 142 6.17 -2.57 9.92
C VAL A 142 7.29 -1.54 9.71
N CYS A 143 8.23 -1.51 10.65
CA CYS A 143 9.36 -0.58 10.62
C CYS A 143 10.68 -1.32 10.81
N PRO A 144 11.79 -0.78 10.26
CA PRO A 144 13.11 -1.35 10.49
C PRO A 144 13.57 -1.21 11.93
#